data_89e59f0aac82d7df8e719266cc97a1fe
#
_entry.id   89e59f0aac82d7df8e719266cc97a1fe
#
_cell.length_a   1.000
_cell.length_b   1.000
_cell.length_c   1.000
_cell.angle_alpha   90.00
_cell.angle_beta   90.00
_cell.angle_gamma   90.00
#
_symmetry.space_group_name_H-M   'P 1'
#
loop_
_entity.id
_entity.type
_entity.pdbx_description
1 polymer ?
#
loop_
_entity_poly.entity_id
_entity_poly.type
_entity_poly.pdbx_seq_one_letter_code
_entity_poly.pdbx_strand_id
1 'polypeptide(L)'
;MWSGTRFASLLRMTTNSPNARTRPDRHREALELLNGLERPFLLGGGYALTHYTGGVRGTKDLDVFVRRQDALALLDGLARAGLETDLTFPHWLGKVHMTSDDHIDVIFGSGNGLAEVDDEWFAHSVPATALGVPVNLCPREEMIWSKAFVMERERYDGADISHIIRACQGRLDWRRLLARFGSHWRVLLSHLTLFGFIYPGERACIPPEVMVGLCRLLEWESAEPSAGDRLCQGTLLSREQYLADVSRWGYADGRLEPHGQMTPDEVAQWTAAIDSEKKEAEKVDVGKVDVERA
;
A
#
# COMPACT_ATOMS: atom_id res chain seq x y z
N MET A 1 -60.25 -25.87 -31.54
CA MET A 1 -59.10 -25.51 -32.41
C MET A 1 -58.41 -24.31 -31.81
N TRP A 2 -57.25 -24.46 -31.26
CA TRP A 2 -56.04 -23.63 -31.27
C TRP A 2 -55.09 -24.12 -30.21
N SER A 3 -53.95 -24.59 -30.66
CA SER A 3 -52.87 -25.24 -29.94
C SER A 3 -52.08 -24.22 -29.09
N GLY A 4 -51.88 -24.53 -27.83
CA GLY A 4 -51.00 -23.78 -26.94
C GLY A 4 -49.60 -24.36 -26.98
N THR A 5 -48.64 -23.59 -27.47
CA THR A 5 -47.21 -23.88 -27.47
C THR A 5 -46.62 -23.60 -26.11
N ARG A 6 -46.03 -24.61 -25.47
CA ARG A 6 -45.31 -24.51 -24.19
C ARG A 6 -43.97 -23.82 -24.42
N PHE A 7 -43.76 -22.67 -23.79
CA PHE A 7 -42.45 -22.08 -23.61
C PHE A 7 -41.74 -22.79 -22.43
N ALA A 8 -40.76 -23.62 -22.76
CA ALA A 8 -39.83 -24.17 -21.78
C ALA A 8 -38.80 -23.10 -21.43
N SER A 9 -38.95 -22.48 -20.24
CA SER A 9 -37.95 -21.63 -19.63
C SER A 9 -36.77 -22.50 -19.21
N LEU A 10 -35.63 -22.39 -19.92
CA LEU A 10 -34.34 -22.91 -19.44
C LEU A 10 -33.82 -22.00 -18.31
N LEU A 11 -34.14 -22.35 -17.08
CA LEU A 11 -33.37 -21.92 -15.93
C LEU A 11 -31.96 -22.56 -16.06
N ARG A 12 -30.98 -21.80 -16.49
CA ARG A 12 -29.57 -22.13 -16.24
C ARG A 12 -29.37 -22.03 -14.73
N MET A 13 -29.44 -23.15 -14.06
CA MET A 13 -28.89 -23.32 -12.73
C MET A 13 -27.37 -23.15 -12.85
N THR A 14 -26.86 -22.00 -12.44
CA THR A 14 -25.45 -21.88 -12.10
C THR A 14 -25.25 -22.80 -10.89
N THR A 15 -24.63 -23.95 -11.13
CA THR A 15 -24.18 -24.84 -10.06
C THR A 15 -23.06 -24.15 -9.30
N ASN A 16 -23.43 -23.36 -8.30
CA ASN A 16 -22.50 -22.98 -7.26
C ASN A 16 -22.14 -24.28 -6.52
N SER A 17 -20.94 -24.77 -6.74
CA SER A 17 -20.41 -25.90 -5.97
C SER A 17 -20.43 -25.50 -4.47
N PRO A 18 -21.09 -26.24 -3.57
CA PRO A 18 -21.23 -25.86 -2.18
C PRO A 18 -19.92 -25.88 -1.37
N ASN A 19 -18.77 -26.05 -2.04
CA ASN A 19 -17.44 -26.18 -1.44
C ASN A 19 -16.40 -25.20 -2.01
N ALA A 20 -16.78 -24.18 -2.77
CA ALA A 20 -15.84 -23.17 -3.23
C ALA A 20 -15.53 -22.23 -2.04
N ARG A 21 -14.30 -22.33 -1.49
CA ARG A 21 -13.80 -21.42 -0.43
C ARG A 21 -13.93 -19.97 -0.88
N THR A 22 -14.50 -19.13 -0.02
CA THR A 22 -14.57 -17.68 -0.29
C THR A 22 -13.19 -17.04 -0.09
N ARG A 23 -12.98 -15.84 -0.63
CA ARG A 23 -11.74 -15.08 -0.37
C ARG A 23 -11.48 -14.85 1.13
N PRO A 24 -12.47 -14.43 1.96
CA PRO A 24 -12.27 -14.33 3.40
C PRO A 24 -11.85 -15.64 4.06
N ASP A 25 -12.35 -16.79 3.60
CA ASP A 25 -11.93 -18.09 4.16
C ASP A 25 -10.45 -18.37 3.84
N ARG A 26 -10.00 -18.09 2.61
CA ARG A 26 -8.59 -18.24 2.22
C ARG A 26 -7.67 -17.30 2.99
N HIS A 27 -8.07 -16.03 3.17
CA HIS A 27 -7.30 -15.07 3.96
C HIS A 27 -7.23 -15.49 5.43
N ARG A 28 -8.31 -16.06 5.99
CA ARG A 28 -8.29 -16.61 7.35
C ARG A 28 -7.29 -17.76 7.46
N GLU A 29 -7.35 -18.74 6.55
CA GLU A 29 -6.43 -19.87 6.51
C GLU A 29 -4.97 -19.40 6.37
N ALA A 30 -4.72 -18.38 5.55
CA ALA A 30 -3.40 -17.77 5.39
C ALA A 30 -2.89 -17.13 6.69
N LEU A 31 -3.75 -16.41 7.43
CA LEU A 31 -3.39 -15.82 8.73
C LEU A 31 -3.11 -16.90 9.78
N GLU A 32 -3.90 -17.98 9.81
CA GLU A 32 -3.67 -19.13 10.69
C GLU A 32 -2.31 -19.80 10.38
N LEU A 33 -1.99 -19.96 9.08
CA LEU A 33 -0.71 -20.51 8.64
C LEU A 33 0.47 -19.59 9.02
N LEU A 34 0.35 -18.28 8.79
CA LEU A 34 1.36 -17.28 9.15
C LEU A 34 1.66 -17.30 10.67
N ASN A 35 0.61 -17.36 11.49
CA ASN A 35 0.77 -17.51 12.95
C ASN A 35 1.47 -18.82 13.33
N GLY A 36 1.22 -19.91 12.60
CA GLY A 36 1.86 -21.21 12.83
C GLY A 36 3.35 -21.25 12.47
N LEU A 37 3.84 -20.31 11.66
CA LEU A 37 5.27 -20.22 11.33
C LEU A 37 6.13 -19.57 12.42
N GLU A 38 5.50 -19.04 13.48
CA GLU A 38 6.18 -18.39 14.62
C GLU A 38 7.17 -17.28 14.20
N ARG A 39 6.88 -16.63 13.07
CA ARG A 39 7.64 -15.47 12.55
C ARG A 39 6.84 -14.20 12.76
N PRO A 40 7.44 -13.16 13.35
CA PRO A 40 6.73 -11.89 13.55
C PRO A 40 6.31 -11.27 12.23
N PHE A 41 5.03 -10.93 12.12
CA PHE A 41 4.47 -10.15 11.01
C PHE A 41 3.42 -9.16 11.53
N LEU A 42 3.12 -8.14 10.73
CA LEU A 42 2.05 -7.18 10.98
C LEU A 42 1.06 -7.24 9.81
N LEU A 43 -0.22 -7.22 10.12
CA LEU A 43 -1.26 -7.12 9.09
C LEU A 43 -1.49 -5.63 8.76
N GLY A 44 -1.38 -5.29 7.48
CA GLY A 44 -1.55 -3.92 6.98
C GLY A 44 -2.70 -3.78 5.99
N GLY A 45 -2.48 -2.93 4.99
CA GLY A 45 -3.36 -2.75 3.83
C GLY A 45 -4.82 -2.51 4.17
N GLY A 46 -5.70 -3.14 3.40
CA GLY A 46 -7.14 -3.00 3.53
C GLY A 46 -7.70 -3.46 4.87
N TYR A 47 -7.12 -4.50 5.50
CA TYR A 47 -7.57 -5.00 6.80
C TYR A 47 -7.28 -4.02 7.93
N ALA A 48 -6.05 -3.50 8.01
CA ALA A 48 -5.71 -2.50 9.02
C ALA A 48 -6.48 -1.19 8.79
N LEU A 49 -6.64 -0.75 7.53
CA LEU A 49 -7.44 0.43 7.20
C LEU A 49 -8.89 0.27 7.67
N THR A 50 -9.52 -0.87 7.37
CA THR A 50 -10.88 -1.19 7.83
C THR A 50 -11.00 -1.15 9.36
N HIS A 51 -10.03 -1.74 10.07
CA HIS A 51 -10.00 -1.72 11.52
C HIS A 51 -9.93 -0.29 12.09
N TYR A 52 -9.06 0.56 11.54
CA TYR A 52 -8.87 1.92 12.04
C TYR A 52 -10.01 2.85 11.71
N THR A 53 -10.61 2.70 10.52
CA THR A 53 -11.62 3.64 10.01
C THR A 53 -13.06 3.19 10.25
N GLY A 54 -13.28 1.91 10.57
CA GLY A 54 -14.60 1.32 10.67
C GLY A 54 -15.31 1.17 9.31
N GLY A 55 -14.63 1.54 8.22
CA GLY A 55 -15.18 1.44 6.87
C GLY A 55 -15.07 0.00 6.33
N VAL A 56 -16.04 -0.41 5.52
CA VAL A 56 -15.96 -1.70 4.81
C VAL A 56 -15.27 -1.44 3.47
N ARG A 57 -14.03 -1.90 3.34
CA ARG A 57 -13.30 -1.89 2.06
C ARG A 57 -12.97 -3.32 1.68
N GLY A 58 -13.48 -3.77 0.54
CA GLY A 58 -13.05 -5.04 -0.04
C GLY A 58 -11.57 -4.95 -0.40
N THR A 59 -10.77 -5.88 0.11
CA THR A 59 -9.37 -6.05 -0.32
C THR A 59 -9.26 -7.33 -1.12
N LYS A 60 -8.45 -7.30 -2.17
CA LYS A 60 -8.13 -8.50 -2.96
C LYS A 60 -6.92 -9.22 -2.37
N ASP A 61 -6.01 -8.45 -1.77
CA ASP A 61 -4.72 -8.92 -1.35
C ASP A 61 -4.64 -8.92 0.18
N LEU A 62 -3.80 -9.77 0.72
CA LEU A 62 -3.47 -9.84 2.14
C LEU A 62 -2.08 -9.21 2.32
N ASP A 63 -2.03 -7.95 2.78
CA ASP A 63 -0.77 -7.24 2.97
C ASP A 63 -0.17 -7.58 4.34
N VAL A 64 0.97 -8.28 4.37
CA VAL A 64 1.71 -8.59 5.59
C VAL A 64 3.08 -7.91 5.57
N PHE A 65 3.38 -7.23 6.66
CA PHE A 65 4.60 -6.46 6.83
C PHE A 65 5.56 -7.22 7.75
N VAL A 66 6.79 -7.39 7.29
CA VAL A 66 7.84 -8.12 8.01
C VAL A 66 9.14 -7.35 7.96
N ARG A 67 10.06 -7.60 8.90
CA ARG A 67 11.42 -7.05 8.77
C ARG A 67 12.12 -7.66 7.56
N ARG A 68 12.96 -6.90 6.91
CA ARG A 68 13.75 -7.38 5.76
C ARG A 68 14.48 -8.69 6.06
N GLN A 69 15.08 -8.81 7.23
CA GLN A 69 15.81 -10.02 7.64
C GLN A 69 14.92 -11.26 7.80
N ASP A 70 13.62 -11.08 8.02
CA ASP A 70 12.66 -12.17 8.24
C ASP A 70 11.94 -12.58 6.94
N ALA A 71 11.98 -11.74 5.90
CA ALA A 71 11.19 -11.90 4.67
C ALA A 71 11.46 -13.22 3.96
N LEU A 72 12.72 -13.54 3.67
CA LEU A 72 13.08 -14.79 2.97
C LEU A 72 12.70 -16.02 3.79
N ALA A 73 12.92 -16.00 5.11
CA ALA A 73 12.57 -17.11 5.97
C ALA A 73 11.04 -17.33 6.06
N LEU A 74 10.24 -16.24 5.97
CA LEU A 74 8.79 -16.34 5.90
C LEU A 74 8.34 -16.93 4.56
N LEU A 75 8.86 -16.43 3.43
CA LEU A 75 8.58 -16.96 2.09
C LEU A 75 8.91 -18.45 2.00
N ASP A 76 10.10 -18.86 2.48
CA ASP A 76 10.51 -20.26 2.54
C ASP A 76 9.57 -21.12 3.41
N GLY A 77 9.09 -20.56 4.52
CA GLY A 77 8.13 -21.23 5.39
C GLY A 77 6.81 -21.50 4.68
N LEU A 78 6.30 -20.51 3.96
CA LEU A 78 5.06 -20.62 3.17
C LEU A 78 5.23 -21.56 1.97
N ALA A 79 6.41 -21.56 1.32
CA ALA A 79 6.73 -22.50 0.25
C ALA A 79 6.73 -23.96 0.77
N ARG A 80 7.32 -24.22 1.94
CA ARG A 80 7.28 -25.55 2.59
C ARG A 80 5.87 -25.98 2.97
N ALA A 81 4.96 -25.03 3.22
CA ALA A 81 3.56 -25.31 3.44
C ALA A 81 2.77 -25.57 2.13
N GLY A 82 3.42 -25.55 0.97
CA GLY A 82 2.85 -25.89 -0.33
C GLY A 82 2.31 -24.71 -1.12
N LEU A 83 2.62 -23.47 -0.73
CA LEU A 83 2.25 -22.28 -1.50
C LEU A 83 3.37 -21.90 -2.48
N GLU A 84 2.99 -21.38 -3.64
CA GLU A 84 3.95 -20.81 -4.61
C GLU A 84 4.38 -19.43 -4.13
N THR A 85 5.70 -19.20 -4.06
CA THR A 85 6.28 -17.94 -3.56
C THR A 85 7.28 -17.38 -4.55
N ASP A 86 7.33 -16.06 -4.68
CA ASP A 86 8.36 -15.36 -5.43
C ASP A 86 8.87 -14.12 -4.69
N LEU A 87 10.10 -13.73 -4.97
CA LEU A 87 10.69 -12.47 -4.53
C LEU A 87 10.57 -11.45 -5.66
N THR A 88 9.38 -10.86 -5.78
CA THR A 88 8.99 -10.00 -6.91
C THR A 88 9.91 -8.79 -7.06
N PHE A 89 10.18 -8.12 -5.94
CA PHE A 89 11.14 -7.01 -5.87
C PHE A 89 12.08 -7.21 -4.68
N PRO A 90 13.35 -7.57 -4.91
CA PRO A 90 14.30 -7.92 -3.85
C PRO A 90 14.52 -6.82 -2.79
N HIS A 91 14.18 -5.56 -3.10
CA HIS A 91 14.36 -4.46 -2.17
C HIS A 91 13.14 -4.21 -1.25
N TRP A 92 11.91 -4.73 -1.58
CA TRP A 92 10.75 -4.39 -0.75
C TRP A 92 9.58 -5.40 -0.73
N LEU A 93 9.44 -6.34 -1.70
CA LEU A 93 8.22 -7.14 -1.87
C LEU A 93 8.49 -8.57 -2.32
N GLY A 94 7.94 -9.53 -1.60
CA GLY A 94 7.70 -10.88 -2.07
C GLY A 94 6.22 -11.17 -2.21
N LYS A 95 5.84 -12.12 -3.06
CA LYS A 95 4.46 -12.56 -3.26
C LYS A 95 4.29 -14.03 -2.94
N VAL A 96 3.11 -14.38 -2.46
CA VAL A 96 2.69 -15.75 -2.21
C VAL A 96 1.34 -15.97 -2.88
N HIS A 97 1.30 -16.86 -3.86
CA HIS A 97 0.11 -17.12 -4.67
C HIS A 97 -0.79 -18.14 -3.97
N MET A 98 -2.00 -17.70 -3.58
CA MET A 98 -3.03 -18.58 -3.01
C MET A 98 -3.92 -19.17 -4.09
N THR A 99 -4.24 -18.34 -5.10
CA THR A 99 -4.98 -18.70 -6.32
C THR A 99 -4.49 -17.83 -7.48
N SER A 100 -5.08 -17.96 -8.68
CA SER A 100 -4.79 -17.04 -9.81
C SER A 100 -5.10 -15.57 -9.50
N ASP A 101 -6.03 -15.28 -8.58
CA ASP A 101 -6.57 -13.94 -8.34
C ASP A 101 -6.36 -13.42 -6.90
N ASP A 102 -5.84 -14.26 -6.01
CA ASP A 102 -5.60 -13.90 -4.60
C ASP A 102 -4.17 -14.20 -4.23
N HIS A 103 -3.50 -13.24 -3.62
CA HIS A 103 -2.12 -13.39 -3.13
C HIS A 103 -1.91 -12.71 -1.77
N ILE A 104 -0.82 -13.09 -1.13
CA ILE A 104 -0.29 -12.41 0.04
C ILE A 104 0.89 -11.57 -0.44
N ASP A 105 0.85 -10.28 -0.16
CA ASP A 105 1.98 -9.39 -0.35
C ASP A 105 2.83 -9.40 0.93
N VAL A 106 4.06 -9.93 0.84
CA VAL A 106 5.04 -9.92 1.93
C VAL A 106 5.92 -8.70 1.75
N ILE A 107 5.61 -7.65 2.51
CA ILE A 107 6.18 -6.31 2.37
C ILE A 107 7.23 -6.09 3.45
N PHE A 108 8.45 -5.72 3.07
CA PHE A 108 9.55 -5.42 3.99
C PHE A 108 10.20 -4.06 3.75
N GLY A 109 9.59 -3.25 2.88
CA GLY A 109 9.97 -1.88 2.57
C GLY A 109 8.92 -1.19 1.73
N SER A 110 9.33 -0.19 0.97
CA SER A 110 8.50 0.49 -0.02
C SER A 110 9.22 0.53 -1.37
N GLY A 111 8.45 0.54 -2.46
CA GLY A 111 9.02 0.53 -3.81
C GLY A 111 9.96 1.70 -4.13
N ASN A 112 9.81 2.82 -3.42
CA ASN A 112 10.68 3.99 -3.54
C ASN A 112 11.88 3.96 -2.56
N GLY A 113 12.04 2.89 -1.76
CA GLY A 113 13.16 2.71 -0.84
C GLY A 113 13.07 3.49 0.48
N LEU A 114 12.00 4.26 0.76
CA LEU A 114 11.93 5.13 1.94
C LEU A 114 11.44 4.43 3.21
N ALA A 115 10.36 3.65 3.10
CA ALA A 115 9.69 3.08 4.26
C ALA A 115 10.13 1.63 4.49
N GLU A 116 11.28 1.46 5.12
CA GLU A 116 11.73 0.14 5.59
C GLU A 116 10.92 -0.29 6.82
N VAL A 117 10.57 -1.58 6.88
CA VAL A 117 9.87 -2.17 8.03
C VAL A 117 10.89 -2.49 9.12
N ASP A 118 11.02 -1.59 10.09
CA ASP A 118 11.95 -1.65 11.21
C ASP A 118 11.29 -2.11 12.52
N ASP A 119 12.06 -2.14 13.61
CA ASP A 119 11.59 -2.55 14.93
C ASP A 119 10.51 -1.62 15.51
N GLU A 120 10.48 -0.35 15.13
CA GLU A 120 9.48 0.61 15.59
C GLU A 120 8.06 0.25 15.12
N TRP A 121 7.92 -0.37 13.92
CA TRP A 121 6.64 -0.88 13.44
C TRP A 121 6.08 -1.93 14.41
N PHE A 122 6.94 -2.82 14.88
CA PHE A 122 6.55 -3.89 15.81
C PHE A 122 6.33 -3.37 17.24
N ALA A 123 7.17 -2.46 17.71
CA ALA A 123 7.05 -1.87 19.03
C ALA A 123 5.73 -1.09 19.22
N HIS A 124 5.19 -0.51 18.13
CA HIS A 124 3.97 0.27 18.13
C HIS A 124 2.78 -0.45 17.47
N SER A 125 2.91 -1.74 17.19
CA SER A 125 1.84 -2.54 16.59
C SER A 125 0.59 -2.59 17.49
N VAL A 126 -0.57 -2.76 16.86
CA VAL A 126 -1.85 -2.74 17.57
C VAL A 126 -2.46 -4.14 17.56
N PRO A 127 -2.62 -4.80 18.73
CA PRO A 127 -3.30 -6.09 18.79
C PRO A 127 -4.75 -5.99 18.31
N ALA A 128 -5.16 -6.95 17.46
CA ALA A 128 -6.50 -6.99 16.88
C ALA A 128 -6.92 -8.42 16.55
N THR A 129 -8.14 -8.55 16.04
CA THR A 129 -8.65 -9.80 15.46
C THR A 129 -9.10 -9.51 14.03
N ALA A 130 -8.55 -10.22 13.05
CA ALA A 130 -8.95 -10.17 11.65
C ALA A 130 -9.50 -11.54 11.22
N LEU A 131 -10.71 -11.58 10.65
CA LEU A 131 -11.37 -12.82 10.23
C LEU A 131 -11.45 -13.92 11.32
N GLY A 132 -11.51 -13.52 12.59
CA GLY A 132 -11.51 -14.43 13.74
C GLY A 132 -10.11 -14.89 14.19
N VAL A 133 -9.03 -14.44 13.54
CA VAL A 133 -7.64 -14.80 13.87
C VAL A 133 -6.97 -13.65 14.63
N PRO A 134 -6.29 -13.90 15.76
CA PRO A 134 -5.48 -12.89 16.45
C PRO A 134 -4.32 -12.44 15.58
N VAL A 135 -4.12 -11.13 15.44
CA VAL A 135 -3.05 -10.51 14.66
C VAL A 135 -2.54 -9.23 15.33
N ASN A 136 -1.36 -8.77 14.93
CA ASN A 136 -0.91 -7.42 15.19
C ASN A 136 -1.02 -6.59 13.91
N LEU A 137 -1.62 -5.40 14.01
CA LEU A 137 -1.77 -4.49 12.89
C LEU A 137 -0.57 -3.54 12.79
N CYS A 138 -0.24 -3.14 11.56
CA CYS A 138 0.65 -2.02 11.30
C CYS A 138 0.18 -0.78 12.07
N PRO A 139 1.08 -0.04 12.74
CA PRO A 139 0.69 1.20 13.42
C PRO A 139 0.15 2.23 12.43
N ARG A 140 -0.70 3.12 12.90
CA ARG A 140 -1.39 4.13 12.09
C ARG A 140 -0.42 5.08 11.40
N GLU A 141 0.61 5.47 12.14
CA GLU A 141 1.62 6.41 11.68
C GLU A 141 2.46 5.84 10.54
N GLU A 142 2.85 4.58 10.63
CA GLU A 142 3.58 3.89 9.57
C GLU A 142 2.68 3.62 8.36
N MET A 143 1.40 3.35 8.56
CA MET A 143 0.44 3.27 7.45
C MET A 143 0.29 4.62 6.73
N ILE A 144 0.25 5.74 7.46
CA ILE A 144 0.24 7.08 6.86
C ILE A 144 1.55 7.30 6.10
N TRP A 145 2.69 7.00 6.73
CA TRP A 145 4.00 7.24 6.16
C TRP A 145 4.23 6.46 4.87
N SER A 146 3.98 5.15 4.85
CA SER A 146 4.17 4.30 3.67
C SER A 146 3.25 4.67 2.51
N LYS A 147 2.03 5.14 2.81
CA LYS A 147 1.03 5.56 1.80
C LYS A 147 1.24 6.97 1.26
N ALA A 148 1.89 7.84 2.02
CA ALA A 148 2.01 9.27 1.68
C ALA A 148 2.79 9.53 0.39
N PHE A 149 3.67 8.62 0.02
CA PHE A 149 4.48 8.72 -1.19
C PHE A 149 3.85 8.07 -2.42
N VAL A 150 2.64 7.50 -2.31
CA VAL A 150 1.93 6.92 -3.45
C VAL A 150 1.09 7.99 -4.13
N MET A 151 1.71 8.68 -5.11
CA MET A 151 1.13 9.76 -5.91
C MET A 151 1.32 9.47 -7.41
N GLU A 152 1.03 8.23 -7.80
CA GLU A 152 1.06 7.81 -9.19
C GLU A 152 -0.14 8.39 -9.96
N ARG A 153 -0.08 8.36 -11.28
CA ARG A 153 -1.18 8.85 -12.13
C ARG A 153 -2.48 8.10 -11.90
N GLU A 154 -2.38 6.77 -11.81
CA GLU A 154 -3.51 5.86 -11.67
C GLU A 154 -3.80 5.46 -10.22
N ARG A 155 -2.89 5.81 -9.29
CA ARG A 155 -2.99 5.44 -7.88
C ARG A 155 -2.54 6.57 -6.97
N TYR A 156 -3.48 7.03 -6.15
CA TYR A 156 -3.25 8.03 -5.11
C TYR A 156 -3.85 7.57 -3.77
N ASP A 157 -3.00 7.31 -2.79
CA ASP A 157 -3.43 6.78 -1.49
C ASP A 157 -3.79 7.87 -0.46
N GLY A 158 -3.84 9.14 -0.85
CA GLY A 158 -4.17 10.27 0.04
C GLY A 158 -5.56 10.22 0.67
N ALA A 159 -6.52 9.53 0.06
CA ALA A 159 -7.82 9.28 0.65
C ALA A 159 -7.72 8.40 1.90
N ASP A 160 -6.90 7.33 1.85
CA ASP A 160 -6.66 6.44 2.99
C ASP A 160 -6.02 7.20 4.16
N ILE A 161 -5.04 8.07 3.87
CA ILE A 161 -4.40 8.95 4.86
C ILE A 161 -5.42 9.85 5.54
N SER A 162 -6.27 10.51 4.74
CA SER A 162 -7.32 11.40 5.27
C SER A 162 -8.32 10.63 6.14
N HIS A 163 -8.68 9.41 5.75
CA HIS A 163 -9.57 8.55 6.53
C HIS A 163 -8.92 8.12 7.86
N ILE A 164 -7.62 7.77 7.87
CA ILE A 164 -6.90 7.41 9.10
C ILE A 164 -6.82 8.62 10.04
N ILE A 165 -6.42 9.79 9.55
CA ILE A 165 -6.33 11.02 10.36
C ILE A 165 -7.68 11.32 11.02
N ARG A 166 -8.77 11.30 10.26
CA ARG A 166 -10.12 11.55 10.75
C ARG A 166 -10.56 10.52 11.79
N ALA A 167 -10.43 9.26 11.48
CA ALA A 167 -10.92 8.18 12.34
C ALA A 167 -10.07 7.99 13.61
N CYS A 168 -8.80 8.39 13.56
CA CYS A 168 -7.85 8.24 14.66
C CYS A 168 -7.59 9.54 15.43
N GLN A 169 -8.51 10.50 15.37
CA GLN A 169 -8.41 11.76 16.11
C GLN A 169 -8.01 11.54 17.58
N GLY A 170 -6.97 12.26 18.05
CA GLY A 170 -6.43 12.15 19.41
C GLY A 170 -5.68 10.85 19.71
N ARG A 171 -5.51 9.94 18.76
CA ARG A 171 -4.82 8.65 18.91
C ARG A 171 -3.55 8.52 18.06
N LEU A 172 -3.23 9.54 17.24
CA LEU A 172 -2.00 9.59 16.46
C LEU A 172 -0.86 10.14 17.32
N ASP A 173 0.27 9.46 17.30
CA ASP A 173 1.54 10.00 17.82
C ASP A 173 2.16 10.92 16.75
N TRP A 174 1.80 12.19 16.81
CA TRP A 174 2.28 13.21 15.88
C TRP A 174 3.79 13.40 15.91
N ARG A 175 4.40 13.22 17.09
CA ARG A 175 5.86 13.33 17.23
C ARG A 175 6.56 12.23 16.43
N ARG A 176 6.08 10.99 16.56
CA ARG A 176 6.61 9.84 15.83
C ARG A 176 6.32 9.98 14.33
N LEU A 177 5.10 10.38 13.96
CA LEU A 177 4.75 10.61 12.56
C LEU A 177 5.68 11.66 11.91
N LEU A 178 5.90 12.80 12.55
CA LEU A 178 6.84 13.83 12.08
C LEU A 178 8.27 13.28 11.96
N ALA A 179 8.72 12.47 12.92
CA ALA A 179 10.05 11.85 12.88
C ALA A 179 10.18 10.86 11.68
N ARG A 180 9.12 10.10 11.34
CA ARG A 180 9.11 9.21 10.17
C ARG A 180 9.28 9.97 8.85
N PHE A 181 8.68 11.13 8.74
CA PHE A 181 8.83 11.95 7.52
C PHE A 181 10.19 12.65 7.43
N GLY A 182 10.77 13.07 8.57
CA GLY A 182 12.09 13.71 8.61
C GLY A 182 12.25 14.82 7.57
N SER A 183 13.23 14.69 6.67
CA SER A 183 13.48 15.64 5.56
C SER A 183 12.35 15.71 4.52
N HIS A 184 11.47 14.71 4.48
CA HIS A 184 10.32 14.66 3.56
C HIS A 184 9.05 15.29 4.15
N TRP A 185 9.16 16.12 5.17
CA TRP A 185 8.05 16.79 5.87
C TRP A 185 7.09 17.54 4.93
N ARG A 186 7.56 17.99 3.77
CA ARG A 186 6.71 18.67 2.76
C ARG A 186 5.64 17.73 2.20
N VAL A 187 5.92 16.44 2.08
CA VAL A 187 4.94 15.43 1.67
C VAL A 187 3.85 15.30 2.74
N LEU A 188 4.24 15.24 4.03
CA LEU A 188 3.25 15.26 5.12
C LEU A 188 2.42 16.54 5.09
N LEU A 189 3.05 17.72 5.01
CA LEU A 189 2.35 19.01 4.97
C LEU A 189 1.32 19.06 3.83
N SER A 190 1.64 18.52 2.66
CA SER A 190 0.71 18.47 1.52
C SER A 190 -0.56 17.69 1.85
N HIS A 191 -0.42 16.51 2.46
CA HIS A 191 -1.56 15.70 2.91
C HIS A 191 -2.37 16.39 4.01
N LEU A 192 -1.73 17.02 4.98
CA LEU A 192 -2.42 17.74 6.05
C LEU A 192 -3.18 18.97 5.53
N THR A 193 -2.63 19.64 4.52
CA THR A 193 -3.29 20.74 3.83
C THR A 193 -4.52 20.24 3.07
N LEU A 194 -4.39 19.14 2.33
CA LEU A 194 -5.50 18.49 1.64
C LEU A 194 -6.58 17.99 2.61
N PHE A 195 -6.18 17.45 3.77
CA PHE A 195 -7.13 17.04 4.80
C PHE A 195 -8.04 18.18 5.22
N GLY A 196 -7.48 19.38 5.45
CA GLY A 196 -8.24 20.58 5.80
C GLY A 196 -9.20 21.06 4.68
N PHE A 197 -8.87 20.78 3.42
CA PHE A 197 -9.74 20.99 2.26
C PHE A 197 -10.85 19.94 2.19
N ILE A 198 -10.50 18.65 2.36
CA ILE A 198 -11.46 17.53 2.27
C ILE A 198 -12.48 17.59 3.43
N TYR A 199 -12.01 17.88 4.65
CA TYR A 199 -12.80 17.93 5.86
C TYR A 199 -12.70 19.30 6.57
N PRO A 200 -13.26 20.38 6.01
CA PRO A 200 -13.08 21.72 6.57
C PRO A 200 -13.64 21.89 7.99
N GLY A 201 -14.63 21.08 8.37
CA GLY A 201 -15.19 21.05 9.72
C GLY A 201 -14.39 20.21 10.73
N GLU A 202 -13.45 19.38 10.27
CA GLU A 202 -12.71 18.44 11.13
C GLU A 202 -11.22 18.78 11.24
N ARG A 203 -10.82 20.01 10.91
CA ARG A 203 -9.42 20.45 10.98
C ARG A 203 -8.76 20.27 12.35
N ALA A 204 -9.56 20.23 13.41
CA ALA A 204 -9.09 19.97 14.77
C ALA A 204 -8.59 18.53 14.99
N CYS A 205 -8.77 17.61 14.02
CA CYS A 205 -8.12 16.29 14.04
C CYS A 205 -6.58 16.39 13.96
N ILE A 206 -6.08 17.51 13.43
CA ILE A 206 -4.64 17.84 13.37
C ILE A 206 -4.35 18.87 14.44
N PRO A 207 -3.43 18.60 15.39
CA PRO A 207 -3.06 19.58 16.42
C PRO A 207 -2.53 20.87 15.79
N PRO A 208 -2.98 22.05 16.29
CA PRO A 208 -2.54 23.33 15.73
C PRO A 208 -1.02 23.51 15.71
N GLU A 209 -0.32 23.00 16.71
CA GLU A 209 1.15 23.06 16.84
C GLU A 209 1.85 22.30 15.71
N VAL A 210 1.28 21.21 15.20
CA VAL A 210 1.82 20.46 14.07
C VAL A 210 1.76 21.32 12.81
N MET A 211 0.59 21.90 12.49
CA MET A 211 0.43 22.77 11.31
C MET A 211 1.29 24.01 11.41
N VAL A 212 1.31 24.67 12.57
CA VAL A 212 2.14 25.87 12.81
C VAL A 212 3.61 25.55 12.67
N GLY A 213 4.07 24.39 13.20
CA GLY A 213 5.47 23.96 13.09
C GLY A 213 5.89 23.75 11.64
N LEU A 214 5.08 23.01 10.86
CA LEU A 214 5.35 22.74 9.46
C LEU A 214 5.28 24.01 8.58
N CYS A 215 4.33 24.92 8.83
CA CYS A 215 4.24 26.20 8.13
C CYS A 215 5.45 27.10 8.41
N ARG A 216 5.93 27.15 9.67
CA ARG A 216 7.15 27.90 10.02
C ARG A 216 8.40 27.33 9.34
N LEU A 217 8.49 25.99 9.24
CA LEU A 217 9.57 25.34 8.53
C LEU A 217 9.53 25.69 7.03
N LEU A 218 8.35 25.72 6.43
CA LEU A 218 8.15 26.14 5.04
C LEU A 218 8.54 27.61 4.84
N GLU A 219 8.14 28.51 5.74
CA GLU A 219 8.49 29.92 5.71
C GLU A 219 10.01 30.12 5.81
N TRP A 220 10.65 29.42 6.75
CA TRP A 220 12.08 29.49 6.95
C TRP A 220 12.86 29.03 5.72
N GLU A 221 12.57 27.86 5.19
CA GLU A 221 13.24 27.35 3.96
C GLU A 221 12.98 28.23 2.73
N SER A 222 11.80 28.86 2.65
CA SER A 222 11.48 29.75 1.54
C SER A 222 12.24 31.08 1.58
N ALA A 223 12.75 31.46 2.76
CA ALA A 223 13.59 32.64 2.92
C ALA A 223 15.08 32.36 2.66
N GLU A 224 15.51 31.09 2.71
CA GLU A 224 16.89 30.71 2.42
C GLU A 224 17.12 30.59 0.90
N PRO A 225 18.33 30.91 0.43
CA PRO A 225 18.69 30.66 -0.97
C PRO A 225 18.58 29.18 -1.28
N SER A 226 17.98 28.83 -2.42
CA SER A 226 17.95 27.44 -2.86
C SER A 226 19.38 26.91 -3.04
N ALA A 227 19.63 25.68 -2.62
CA ALA A 227 20.96 25.05 -2.70
C ALA A 227 21.51 24.91 -4.11
N GLY A 228 20.70 25.13 -5.15
CA GLY A 228 21.10 25.03 -6.54
C GLY A 228 21.27 23.59 -7.04
N ASP A 229 21.03 22.60 -6.19
CA ASP A 229 21.13 21.18 -6.54
C ASP A 229 20.06 20.80 -7.55
N ARG A 230 20.48 20.16 -8.62
CA ARG A 230 19.57 19.60 -9.62
C ARG A 230 19.10 18.21 -9.14
N LEU A 231 18.33 18.18 -8.07
CA LEU A 231 17.76 16.96 -7.49
C LEU A 231 16.26 16.88 -7.80
N CYS A 232 15.78 15.75 -8.31
CA CYS A 232 14.36 15.45 -8.48
C CYS A 232 13.92 14.41 -7.44
N GLN A 233 13.17 14.85 -6.43
CA GLN A 233 12.52 13.97 -5.46
C GLN A 233 11.12 13.52 -5.92
N GLY A 234 10.66 13.97 -7.07
CA GLY A 234 9.40 13.53 -7.67
C GLY A 234 9.37 12.01 -7.94
N THR A 235 10.53 11.41 -8.23
CA THR A 235 10.70 9.95 -8.40
C THR A 235 10.38 9.14 -7.15
N LEU A 236 10.39 9.78 -5.96
CA LEU A 236 9.92 9.17 -4.71
C LEU A 236 8.40 9.11 -4.61
N LEU A 237 7.69 9.94 -5.37
CA LEU A 237 6.22 10.04 -5.37
C LEU A 237 5.60 9.23 -6.51
N SER A 238 6.25 9.23 -7.67
CA SER A 238 5.82 8.48 -8.84
C SER A 238 7.03 7.96 -9.61
N ARG A 239 7.04 6.66 -9.84
CA ARG A 239 8.10 5.99 -10.61
C ARG A 239 8.09 6.32 -12.10
N GLU A 240 7.01 6.90 -12.64
CA GLU A 240 6.87 7.20 -14.06
C GLU A 240 6.88 8.70 -14.38
N GLN A 241 6.10 9.50 -13.63
CA GLN A 241 5.79 10.87 -14.04
C GLN A 241 7.01 11.80 -14.07
N TYR A 242 8.04 11.47 -13.29
CA TYR A 242 9.28 12.25 -13.18
C TYR A 242 10.50 11.62 -13.88
N LEU A 243 10.30 10.58 -14.71
CA LEU A 243 11.41 9.94 -15.44
C LEU A 243 12.06 10.88 -16.43
N ALA A 244 11.31 11.79 -17.05
CA ALA A 244 11.85 12.78 -17.98
C ALA A 244 12.81 13.76 -17.28
N ASP A 245 12.55 14.09 -16.02
CA ASP A 245 13.39 14.99 -15.23
C ASP A 245 14.81 14.43 -15.09
N VAL A 246 14.88 13.14 -14.77
CA VAL A 246 16.17 12.44 -14.59
C VAL A 246 16.81 12.11 -15.93
N SER A 247 16.05 11.51 -16.88
CA SER A 247 16.62 10.96 -18.11
C SER A 247 16.92 12.01 -19.19
N ARG A 248 16.20 13.15 -19.20
CA ARG A 248 16.30 14.17 -20.27
C ARG A 248 16.72 15.54 -19.75
N TRP A 249 16.29 15.92 -18.54
CA TRP A 249 16.52 17.26 -18.01
C TRP A 249 17.75 17.33 -17.08
N GLY A 250 18.38 16.16 -16.81
CA GLY A 250 19.65 16.08 -16.09
C GLY A 250 19.54 16.35 -14.59
N TYR A 251 18.40 16.03 -13.97
CA TYR A 251 18.27 16.02 -12.53
C TYR A 251 18.81 14.71 -11.95
N ALA A 252 19.42 14.77 -10.78
CA ALA A 252 19.75 13.59 -10.00
C ALA A 252 18.45 12.91 -9.51
N ASP A 253 18.42 11.58 -9.51
CA ASP A 253 17.28 10.81 -9.02
C ASP A 253 17.28 10.77 -7.50
N GLY A 254 16.20 11.25 -6.86
CA GLY A 254 16.07 11.28 -5.42
C GLY A 254 15.98 9.91 -4.75
N ARG A 255 15.81 8.81 -5.50
CA ARG A 255 15.81 7.44 -5.00
C ARG A 255 17.21 6.89 -4.78
N LEU A 256 18.19 7.37 -5.55
CA LEU A 256 19.57 6.87 -5.56
C LEU A 256 20.41 7.47 -4.43
N GLU A 257 21.39 6.72 -3.95
CA GLU A 257 22.43 7.26 -3.08
C GLU A 257 23.17 8.43 -3.74
N PRO A 258 23.57 9.47 -3.00
CA PRO A 258 23.44 9.63 -1.53
C PRO A 258 22.11 10.27 -1.09
N HIS A 259 21.18 10.57 -1.97
CA HIS A 259 19.91 11.26 -1.68
C HIS A 259 18.81 10.30 -1.18
N GLY A 260 18.77 9.10 -1.73
CA GLY A 260 17.90 8.00 -1.34
C GLY A 260 18.72 6.78 -0.88
N GLN A 261 18.07 5.62 -0.84
CA GLN A 261 18.69 4.38 -0.33
C GLN A 261 18.73 3.27 -1.39
N MET A 262 18.24 3.54 -2.61
CA MET A 262 18.17 2.53 -3.66
C MET A 262 19.46 2.50 -4.48
N THR A 263 19.81 1.29 -4.94
CA THR A 263 20.83 1.07 -5.95
C THR A 263 20.30 1.35 -7.36
N PRO A 264 21.17 1.60 -8.36
CA PRO A 264 20.74 1.75 -9.75
C PRO A 264 19.97 0.55 -10.30
N ASP A 265 20.32 -0.67 -9.90
CA ASP A 265 19.66 -1.91 -10.33
C ASP A 265 18.24 -2.02 -9.75
N GLU A 266 18.05 -1.67 -8.48
CA GLU A 266 16.72 -1.64 -7.85
C GLU A 266 15.81 -0.59 -8.51
N VAL A 267 16.33 0.59 -8.80
CA VAL A 267 15.60 1.64 -9.50
C VAL A 267 15.23 1.18 -10.91
N ALA A 268 16.14 0.55 -11.64
CA ALA A 268 15.89 0.05 -12.99
C ALA A 268 14.80 -1.05 -12.97
N GLN A 269 14.90 -2.01 -12.06
CA GLN A 269 13.91 -3.08 -11.91
C GLN A 269 12.53 -2.54 -11.53
N TRP A 270 12.47 -1.62 -10.55
CA TRP A 270 11.21 -1.01 -10.11
C TRP A 270 10.55 -0.18 -11.21
N THR A 271 11.33 0.54 -11.99
CA THR A 271 10.84 1.35 -13.11
C THR A 271 10.36 0.47 -14.28
N ALA A 272 11.08 -0.60 -14.63
CA ALA A 272 10.70 -1.51 -15.71
C ALA A 272 9.38 -2.26 -15.45
N ALA A 273 8.98 -2.44 -14.20
CA ALA A 273 7.72 -3.08 -13.83
C ALA A 273 6.47 -2.31 -14.29
N ILE A 274 6.58 -1.01 -14.58
CA ILE A 274 5.50 -0.18 -15.11
C ILE A 274 4.92 -0.76 -16.41
N ASP A 275 5.81 -1.18 -17.33
CA ASP A 275 5.39 -1.67 -18.64
C ASP A 275 4.67 -3.02 -18.56
N SER A 276 5.04 -3.87 -17.60
CA SER A 276 4.35 -5.14 -17.35
C SER A 276 2.98 -4.93 -16.71
N GLU A 277 2.87 -4.06 -15.71
CA GLU A 277 1.61 -3.72 -15.06
C GLU A 277 0.60 -3.10 -16.03
N LYS A 278 1.05 -2.21 -16.94
CA LYS A 278 0.20 -1.63 -17.99
C LYS A 278 -0.34 -2.70 -18.94
N LYS A 279 0.51 -3.63 -19.38
CA LYS A 279 0.10 -4.73 -20.26
C LYS A 279 -0.90 -5.68 -19.60
N GLU A 280 -0.78 -5.91 -18.31
CA GLU A 280 -1.75 -6.71 -17.55
C GLU A 280 -3.09 -5.98 -17.40
N ALA A 281 -3.08 -4.68 -17.10
CA ALA A 281 -4.29 -3.87 -17.00
C ALA A 281 -5.05 -3.81 -18.35
N GLU A 282 -4.35 -3.65 -19.46
CA GLU A 282 -4.94 -3.67 -20.81
C GLU A 282 -5.58 -5.02 -21.14
N LYS A 283 -4.97 -6.15 -20.77
CA LYS A 283 -5.54 -7.49 -21.00
C LYS A 283 -6.83 -7.72 -20.21
N VAL A 284 -6.92 -7.19 -18.98
CA VAL A 284 -8.12 -7.30 -18.14
C VAL A 284 -9.27 -6.48 -18.72
N ASP A 285 -8.99 -5.32 -19.31
CA ASP A 285 -10.01 -4.45 -19.89
C ASP A 285 -10.57 -5.02 -21.21
N VAL A 286 -9.71 -5.60 -22.05
CA VAL A 286 -10.14 -6.29 -23.29
C VAL A 286 -11.01 -7.51 -22.97
N GLY A 287 -10.66 -8.28 -21.92
CA GLY A 287 -11.46 -9.44 -21.50
C GLY A 287 -12.85 -9.07 -20.97
N LYS A 288 -13.03 -7.88 -20.39
CA LYS A 288 -14.35 -7.39 -19.96
C LYS A 288 -15.25 -6.96 -21.11
N VAL A 289 -14.68 -6.36 -22.15
CA VAL A 289 -15.43 -5.89 -23.34
C VAL A 289 -15.98 -7.08 -24.13
N ASP A 290 -15.28 -8.21 -24.17
CA ASP A 290 -15.73 -9.41 -24.89
C ASP A 290 -16.85 -10.17 -24.16
N VAL A 291 -16.91 -10.06 -22.82
CA VAL A 291 -17.98 -10.69 -22.01
C VAL A 291 -19.30 -9.88 -22.07
N GLU A 292 -19.25 -8.57 -22.29
CA GLU A 292 -20.45 -7.73 -22.44
C GLU A 292 -21.05 -7.78 -23.87
N ARG A 293 -20.34 -8.36 -24.85
CA ARG A 293 -20.80 -8.51 -26.25
C ARG A 293 -21.28 -9.92 -26.63
N ALA A 294 -21.17 -10.87 -25.71
CA ALA A 294 -21.64 -12.25 -25.88
C ALA A 294 -22.91 -12.52 -25.06
#